data_9b6c3b55e84c67c0fbe9e53fa2b75e67
#
_entry.id   9b6c3b55e84c67c0fbe9e53fa2b75e67
#
_cell.length_a   1.000
_cell.length_b   1.000
_cell.length_c   1.000
_cell.angle_alpha   90.00
_cell.angle_beta   90.00
_cell.angle_gamma   90.00
#
_symmetry.space_group_name_H-M   'P 1'
#
loop_
_entity.id
_entity.type
_entity.pdbx_description
1 polymer ?
#
loop_
_entity_poly.entity_id
_entity_poly.type
_entity_poly.pdbx_seq_one_letter_code
_entity_poly.pdbx_strand_id
1 'polypeptide(L)'
;MKTKIYIIFIVAVLSVGIAAAIAIVLSLRAIKIAEKRPVSLEQIALRCNDIEFTEDVLFAGERVPLEMFNIRERYEREILSVCYFHSNTMLLVKRSARWFPVIEPILKKYGIPDDFKYLCVAESTLTNAISPAGAVGFWQFMEATGKEYGLEINNEVDMRYNVELETEAACRYFLKSYDIYHNWTLVAASFNSGTNRLSKFLKEQKVHSYYDLLLSDETERYIFRILAFKTILSDPEKYGIYVSKSLEYQPFTYNIVTVDKSVSSWADFALKHGITYKLLKIFNPWLRSKSLKITDGQSYEIKIPTEPFDLTADYCNEATGGDILNFENDSIIKLEDKLEDKLED
;
A
#
# COMPACT_ATOMS: atom_id res chain seq x y z
N MET A 1 72.98 -15.78 -3.19
CA MET A 1 72.00 -16.80 -3.55
C MET A 1 70.64 -16.59 -2.78
N LYS A 2 70.65 -16.38 -1.47
CA LYS A 2 69.48 -16.19 -0.64
C LYS A 2 68.63 -14.96 -1.05
N THR A 3 69.24 -13.84 -1.39
CA THR A 3 68.51 -12.60 -1.78
C THR A 3 67.74 -12.74 -3.10
N LYS A 4 68.26 -13.48 -4.08
CA LYS A 4 67.48 -13.74 -5.33
C LYS A 4 66.31 -14.64 -5.12
N ILE A 5 66.34 -15.60 -4.20
CA ILE A 5 65.24 -16.48 -3.84
C ILE A 5 64.13 -15.68 -3.16
N TYR A 6 64.48 -14.75 -2.26
CA TYR A 6 63.49 -13.87 -1.59
C TYR A 6 62.76 -12.95 -2.58
N ILE A 7 63.48 -12.38 -3.56
CA ILE A 7 62.87 -11.53 -4.59
C ILE A 7 61.89 -12.35 -5.46
N ILE A 8 62.25 -13.57 -5.86
CA ILE A 8 61.36 -14.44 -6.64
C ILE A 8 60.13 -14.82 -5.84
N PHE A 9 60.27 -15.09 -4.54
CA PHE A 9 59.13 -15.41 -3.67
C PHE A 9 58.18 -14.21 -3.51
N ILE A 10 58.69 -13.01 -3.29
CA ILE A 10 57.86 -11.78 -3.20
C ILE A 10 57.13 -11.51 -4.52
N VAL A 11 57.79 -11.66 -5.66
CA VAL A 11 57.14 -11.46 -6.98
C VAL A 11 56.07 -12.50 -7.22
N ALA A 12 56.29 -13.76 -6.82
CA ALA A 12 55.26 -14.81 -6.93
C ALA A 12 54.04 -14.53 -6.05
N VAL A 13 54.24 -14.10 -4.80
CA VAL A 13 53.11 -13.73 -3.90
C VAL A 13 52.35 -12.51 -4.43
N LEU A 14 53.02 -11.49 -4.93
CA LEU A 14 52.37 -10.32 -5.53
C LEU A 14 51.61 -10.69 -6.80
N SER A 15 52.13 -11.56 -7.66
CA SER A 15 51.43 -11.99 -8.87
C SER A 15 50.17 -12.79 -8.56
N VAL A 16 50.18 -13.66 -7.54
CA VAL A 16 49.01 -14.39 -7.06
C VAL A 16 47.94 -13.42 -6.49
N GLY A 17 48.37 -12.42 -5.70
CA GLY A 17 47.50 -11.39 -5.16
C GLY A 17 46.79 -10.56 -6.25
N ILE A 18 47.57 -10.16 -7.28
CA ILE A 18 47.00 -9.42 -8.43
C ILE A 18 46.00 -10.29 -9.22
N ALA A 19 46.34 -11.57 -9.47
CA ALA A 19 45.44 -12.49 -10.17
C ALA A 19 44.14 -12.72 -9.40
N ALA A 20 44.19 -12.85 -8.07
CA ALA A 20 43.02 -12.96 -7.22
C ALA A 20 42.14 -11.68 -7.25
N ALA A 21 42.76 -10.50 -7.20
CA ALA A 21 42.07 -9.23 -7.30
C ALA A 21 41.36 -9.06 -8.66
N ILE A 22 42.02 -9.43 -9.75
CA ILE A 22 41.43 -9.41 -11.10
C ILE A 22 40.25 -10.40 -11.19
N ALA A 23 40.40 -11.61 -10.64
CA ALA A 23 39.32 -12.61 -10.63
C ALA A 23 38.06 -12.11 -9.85
N ILE A 24 38.29 -11.43 -8.71
CA ILE A 24 37.18 -10.81 -7.93
C ILE A 24 36.53 -9.70 -8.74
N VAL A 25 37.26 -8.80 -9.37
CA VAL A 25 36.71 -7.73 -10.19
C VAL A 25 35.94 -8.28 -11.40
N LEU A 26 36.43 -9.34 -12.03
CA LEU A 26 35.73 -9.99 -13.16
C LEU A 26 34.46 -10.70 -12.70
N SER A 27 34.49 -11.37 -11.55
CA SER A 27 33.29 -12.01 -10.99
C SER A 27 32.23 -10.98 -10.58
N LEU A 28 32.63 -9.86 -9.95
CA LEU A 28 31.73 -8.77 -9.63
C LEU A 28 31.13 -8.09 -10.89
N ARG A 29 31.93 -7.94 -11.96
CA ARG A 29 31.41 -7.47 -13.25
C ARG A 29 30.44 -8.47 -13.91
N ALA A 30 30.76 -9.77 -13.83
CA ALA A 30 29.87 -10.82 -14.35
C ALA A 30 28.54 -10.88 -13.62
N ILE A 31 28.53 -10.69 -12.28
CA ILE A 31 27.32 -10.58 -11.47
C ILE A 31 26.51 -9.35 -11.92
N LYS A 32 27.16 -8.19 -12.07
CA LYS A 32 26.49 -6.95 -12.50
C LYS A 32 25.96 -7.01 -13.93
N ILE A 33 26.60 -7.79 -14.83
CA ILE A 33 26.11 -8.06 -16.19
C ILE A 33 24.98 -9.08 -16.17
N ALA A 34 25.02 -10.09 -15.30
CA ALA A 34 23.93 -11.05 -15.11
C ALA A 34 22.66 -10.38 -14.59
N GLU A 35 22.78 -9.40 -13.67
CA GLU A 35 21.66 -8.58 -13.20
C GLU A 35 21.06 -7.69 -14.30
N LYS A 36 21.83 -7.36 -15.34
CA LYS A 36 21.39 -6.55 -16.51
C LYS A 36 20.98 -7.39 -17.72
N ARG A 37 20.89 -8.73 -17.61
CA ARG A 37 20.42 -9.52 -18.75
C ARG A 37 19.02 -9.04 -19.14
N PRO A 38 18.80 -8.68 -20.41
CA PRO A 38 17.43 -8.41 -20.87
C PRO A 38 16.62 -9.67 -20.62
N VAL A 39 15.42 -9.48 -20.08
CA VAL A 39 14.40 -10.54 -19.91
C VAL A 39 14.33 -11.30 -21.23
N SER A 40 14.52 -12.61 -21.21
CA SER A 40 14.46 -13.41 -22.46
C SER A 40 13.07 -13.27 -23.08
N LEU A 41 12.97 -13.35 -24.40
CA LEU A 41 11.67 -13.34 -25.10
C LEU A 41 10.74 -14.45 -24.59
N GLU A 42 11.28 -15.55 -24.07
CA GLU A 42 10.50 -16.60 -23.39
C GLU A 42 9.91 -16.15 -22.05
N GLN A 43 10.56 -15.22 -21.34
CA GLN A 43 10.03 -14.60 -20.12
C GLN A 43 9.00 -13.50 -20.43
N ILE A 44 9.03 -12.94 -21.64
CA ILE A 44 8.05 -11.95 -22.11
C ILE A 44 6.83 -12.64 -22.76
N ALA A 45 6.95 -13.91 -23.18
CA ALA A 45 5.83 -14.65 -23.71
C ALA A 45 4.77 -14.84 -22.61
N LEU A 46 3.65 -14.18 -22.74
CA LEU A 46 2.43 -14.41 -21.96
C LEU A 46 2.00 -15.87 -22.18
N ARG A 47 2.46 -16.77 -21.33
CA ARG A 47 1.96 -18.13 -21.28
C ARG A 47 0.73 -18.14 -20.39
N CYS A 48 -0.44 -18.31 -20.98
CA CYS A 48 -1.63 -18.69 -20.23
C CYS A 48 -1.46 -20.16 -19.83
N ASN A 49 -0.94 -20.41 -18.65
CA ASN A 49 -0.85 -21.74 -18.07
C ASN A 49 -2.02 -21.92 -17.10
N ASP A 50 -2.52 -23.13 -17.04
CA ASP A 50 -3.42 -23.51 -15.97
C ASP A 50 -2.70 -23.42 -14.63
N ILE A 51 -3.43 -23.09 -13.57
CA ILE A 51 -2.87 -22.87 -12.24
C ILE A 51 -3.17 -24.11 -11.39
N GLU A 52 -2.13 -24.85 -11.04
CA GLU A 52 -2.25 -25.96 -10.10
C GLU A 52 -2.51 -25.41 -8.69
N PHE A 53 -3.59 -25.87 -8.08
CA PHE A 53 -3.93 -25.55 -6.70
C PHE A 53 -3.25 -26.53 -5.73
N THR A 54 -2.67 -25.99 -4.67
CA THR A 54 -2.28 -26.80 -3.51
C THR A 54 -3.55 -27.24 -2.78
N GLU A 55 -3.55 -28.48 -2.28
CA GLU A 55 -4.74 -29.08 -1.67
C GLU A 55 -5.20 -28.40 -0.38
N ASP A 56 -4.30 -27.71 0.34
CA ASP A 56 -4.58 -27.07 1.62
C ASP A 56 -4.49 -25.55 1.55
N VAL A 57 -5.60 -24.90 1.21
CA VAL A 57 -5.74 -23.45 1.31
C VAL A 57 -6.36 -23.10 2.66
N LEU A 58 -5.70 -22.19 3.39
CA LEU A 58 -6.17 -21.69 4.67
C LEU A 58 -6.41 -20.20 4.63
N PHE A 59 -7.44 -19.71 5.31
CA PHE A 59 -7.64 -18.31 5.65
C PHE A 59 -7.62 -18.15 7.17
N ALA A 60 -6.69 -17.37 7.69
CA ALA A 60 -6.54 -17.15 9.13
C ALA A 60 -6.46 -18.46 9.97
N GLY A 61 -5.85 -19.51 9.42
CA GLY A 61 -5.77 -20.83 10.01
C GLY A 61 -7.02 -21.70 9.80
N GLU A 62 -8.08 -21.20 9.17
CA GLU A 62 -9.31 -21.92 8.87
C GLU A 62 -9.24 -22.55 7.48
N ARG A 63 -9.67 -23.81 7.37
CA ARG A 63 -9.60 -24.57 6.12
C ARG A 63 -10.65 -24.09 5.09
N VAL A 64 -10.21 -23.95 3.84
CA VAL A 64 -11.09 -23.72 2.68
C VAL A 64 -11.47 -25.08 2.08
N PRO A 65 -12.76 -25.44 1.95
CA PRO A 65 -13.18 -26.75 1.48
C PRO A 65 -13.13 -26.88 -0.07
N LEU A 66 -11.93 -26.94 -0.63
CA LEU A 66 -11.71 -27.00 -2.09
C LEU A 66 -12.17 -28.32 -2.73
N GLU A 67 -12.54 -29.35 -1.95
CA GLU A 67 -13.22 -30.57 -2.42
C GLU A 67 -14.65 -30.28 -2.91
N MET A 68 -15.26 -29.19 -2.47
CA MET A 68 -16.56 -28.73 -2.97
C MET A 68 -16.37 -28.05 -4.32
N PHE A 69 -17.03 -28.56 -5.37
CA PHE A 69 -16.83 -28.08 -6.74
C PHE A 69 -17.08 -26.58 -6.91
N ASN A 70 -18.16 -26.06 -6.31
CA ASN A 70 -18.53 -24.64 -6.38
C ASN A 70 -17.52 -23.73 -5.66
N ILE A 71 -16.86 -24.21 -4.60
CA ILE A 71 -15.82 -23.48 -3.88
C ILE A 71 -14.53 -23.45 -4.69
N ARG A 72 -14.15 -24.61 -5.27
CA ARG A 72 -12.99 -24.71 -6.15
C ARG A 72 -13.10 -23.80 -7.35
N GLU A 73 -14.21 -23.85 -8.09
CA GLU A 73 -14.44 -23.04 -9.30
C GLU A 73 -14.41 -21.52 -9.00
N ARG A 74 -14.96 -21.10 -7.86
CA ARG A 74 -14.92 -19.70 -7.43
C ARG A 74 -13.51 -19.23 -7.08
N TYR A 75 -12.76 -20.05 -6.36
CA TYR A 75 -11.37 -19.76 -6.02
C TYR A 75 -10.50 -19.67 -7.27
N GLU A 76 -10.62 -20.63 -8.19
CA GLU A 76 -9.96 -20.68 -9.48
C GLU A 76 -10.23 -19.40 -10.29
N ARG A 77 -11.50 -19.01 -10.41
CA ARG A 77 -11.90 -17.77 -11.09
C ARG A 77 -11.18 -16.54 -10.53
N GLU A 78 -11.11 -16.38 -9.22
CA GLU A 78 -10.46 -15.22 -8.61
C GLU A 78 -8.94 -15.26 -8.78
N ILE A 79 -8.29 -16.42 -8.66
CA ILE A 79 -6.85 -16.58 -8.94
C ILE A 79 -6.54 -16.19 -10.39
N LEU A 80 -7.27 -16.75 -11.35
CA LEU A 80 -7.09 -16.41 -12.77
C LEU A 80 -7.29 -14.92 -13.01
N SER A 81 -8.33 -14.34 -12.42
CA SER A 81 -8.61 -12.90 -12.53
C SER A 81 -7.46 -12.04 -12.02
N VAL A 82 -6.90 -12.35 -10.85
CA VAL A 82 -5.78 -11.61 -10.26
C VAL A 82 -4.49 -11.88 -11.03
N CYS A 83 -4.19 -13.14 -11.39
CA CYS A 83 -2.97 -13.54 -12.07
C CYS A 83 -2.85 -12.86 -13.43
N TYR A 84 -3.94 -12.83 -14.22
CA TYR A 84 -3.92 -12.27 -15.58
C TYR A 84 -4.22 -10.77 -15.66
N PHE A 85 -4.50 -10.13 -14.54
CA PHE A 85 -4.54 -8.66 -14.48
C PHE A 85 -3.14 -8.11 -14.15
N HIS A 86 -2.17 -8.42 -15.00
CA HIS A 86 -0.73 -8.25 -14.78
C HIS A 86 -0.32 -6.87 -14.25
N SER A 87 -0.79 -5.78 -14.88
CA SER A 87 -0.41 -4.42 -14.47
C SER A 87 -0.84 -4.10 -13.05
N ASN A 88 -2.06 -4.50 -12.68
CA ASN A 88 -2.56 -4.30 -11.32
C ASN A 88 -1.80 -5.15 -10.31
N THR A 89 -1.56 -6.43 -10.64
CA THR A 89 -0.87 -7.35 -9.74
C THR A 89 0.60 -6.97 -9.54
N MET A 90 1.29 -6.52 -10.60
CA MET A 90 2.64 -5.94 -10.46
C MET A 90 2.66 -4.71 -9.55
N LEU A 91 1.67 -3.81 -9.67
CA LEU A 91 1.53 -2.65 -8.78
C LEU A 91 1.22 -3.07 -7.34
N LEU A 92 0.44 -4.14 -7.14
CA LEU A 92 0.16 -4.68 -5.81
C LEU A 92 1.42 -5.22 -5.14
N VAL A 93 2.26 -5.99 -5.85
CA VAL A 93 3.56 -6.44 -5.33
C VAL A 93 4.41 -5.25 -4.88
N LYS A 94 4.50 -4.20 -5.70
CA LYS A 94 5.25 -2.99 -5.34
C LYS A 94 4.67 -2.24 -4.15
N ARG A 95 3.34 -2.13 -4.07
CA ARG A 95 2.64 -1.43 -2.97
C ARG A 95 2.71 -2.24 -1.67
N SER A 96 2.63 -3.57 -1.73
CA SER A 96 2.72 -4.41 -0.54
C SER A 96 4.06 -4.25 0.17
N ALA A 97 5.17 -4.10 -0.57
CA ALA A 97 6.48 -3.82 0.01
C ALA A 97 6.50 -2.52 0.83
N ARG A 98 5.70 -1.51 0.46
CA ARG A 98 5.57 -0.25 1.22
C ARG A 98 4.61 -0.36 2.40
N TRP A 99 3.45 -0.99 2.21
CA TRP A 99 2.35 -0.84 3.14
C TRP A 99 2.17 -2.01 4.10
N PHE A 100 2.61 -3.22 3.77
CA PHE A 100 2.58 -4.34 4.71
C PHE A 100 3.41 -4.07 5.97
N PRO A 101 4.63 -3.47 5.89
CA PRO A 101 5.37 -3.08 7.08
C PRO A 101 4.66 -2.09 8.01
N VAL A 102 3.64 -1.37 7.52
CA VAL A 102 2.80 -0.47 8.33
C VAL A 102 1.60 -1.22 8.91
N ILE A 103 0.95 -2.07 8.11
CA ILE A 103 -0.30 -2.76 8.47
C ILE A 103 -0.04 -3.94 9.42
N GLU A 104 0.93 -4.80 9.10
CA GLU A 104 1.22 -6.05 9.84
C GLU A 104 1.50 -5.84 11.35
N PRO A 105 2.33 -4.86 11.78
CA PRO A 105 2.55 -4.62 13.19
C PRO A 105 1.28 -4.24 13.95
N ILE A 106 0.36 -3.52 13.29
CA ILE A 106 -0.91 -3.11 13.89
C ILE A 106 -1.84 -4.32 14.03
N LEU A 107 -2.00 -5.14 12.98
CA LEU A 107 -2.76 -6.39 13.06
C LEU A 107 -2.23 -7.27 14.21
N LYS A 108 -0.92 -7.45 14.29
CA LYS A 108 -0.26 -8.22 15.34
C LYS A 108 -0.51 -7.63 16.74
N LYS A 109 -0.45 -6.30 16.91
CA LYS A 109 -0.74 -5.59 18.17
C LYS A 109 -2.13 -5.92 18.69
N TYR A 110 -3.11 -6.05 17.80
CA TYR A 110 -4.50 -6.35 18.12
C TYR A 110 -4.82 -7.86 18.12
N GLY A 111 -3.85 -8.74 17.84
CA GLY A 111 -4.07 -10.19 17.77
C GLY A 111 -4.91 -10.63 16.58
N ILE A 112 -4.99 -9.81 15.53
CA ILE A 112 -5.68 -10.14 14.28
C ILE A 112 -4.75 -11.02 13.42
N PRO A 113 -5.26 -12.11 12.80
CA PRO A 113 -4.47 -12.93 11.90
C PRO A 113 -3.88 -12.12 10.75
N ASP A 114 -2.62 -12.43 10.39
CA ASP A 114 -1.86 -11.72 9.36
C ASP A 114 -2.55 -11.71 7.98
N ASP A 115 -3.34 -12.74 7.69
CA ASP A 115 -4.11 -12.86 6.45
C ASP A 115 -5.06 -11.69 6.19
N PHE A 116 -5.46 -10.95 7.23
CA PHE A 116 -6.32 -9.77 7.09
C PHE A 116 -5.66 -8.62 6.32
N LYS A 117 -4.34 -8.59 6.17
CA LYS A 117 -3.67 -7.64 5.26
C LYS A 117 -4.13 -7.80 3.80
N TYR A 118 -4.45 -9.04 3.38
CA TYR A 118 -4.98 -9.31 2.04
C TYR A 118 -6.44 -8.88 1.87
N LEU A 119 -7.20 -8.77 2.97
CA LEU A 119 -8.50 -8.12 2.97
C LEU A 119 -8.35 -6.63 2.62
N CYS A 120 -7.39 -5.93 3.24
CA CYS A 120 -7.06 -4.54 2.88
C CYS A 120 -6.67 -4.41 1.39
N VAL A 121 -5.94 -5.38 0.84
CA VAL A 121 -5.65 -5.44 -0.61
C VAL A 121 -6.94 -5.55 -1.42
N ALA A 122 -7.88 -6.40 -1.01
CA ALA A 122 -9.15 -6.61 -1.71
C ALA A 122 -10.04 -5.35 -1.72
N GLU A 123 -9.98 -4.53 -0.66
CA GLU A 123 -10.78 -3.31 -0.52
C GLU A 123 -10.28 -2.18 -1.44
N SER A 124 -8.98 -1.90 -1.44
CA SER A 124 -8.46 -0.67 -2.06
C SER A 124 -7.28 -0.87 -3.00
N THR A 125 -6.80 -2.08 -3.17
CA THR A 125 -5.49 -2.32 -3.83
C THR A 125 -4.34 -1.52 -3.20
N LEU A 126 -4.40 -1.33 -1.87
CA LEU A 126 -3.44 -0.54 -1.06
C LEU A 126 -3.31 0.91 -1.55
N THR A 127 -4.43 1.57 -1.76
CA THR A 127 -4.50 2.99 -2.13
C THR A 127 -5.58 3.72 -1.32
N ASN A 128 -5.45 5.04 -1.21
CA ASN A 128 -6.50 5.89 -0.65
C ASN A 128 -7.65 6.06 -1.66
N ALA A 129 -8.33 4.96 -1.97
CA ALA A 129 -9.43 4.92 -2.92
C ALA A 129 -10.72 5.54 -2.35
N ILE A 130 -11.59 6.00 -3.25
CA ILE A 130 -12.96 6.42 -2.93
C ILE A 130 -13.90 5.59 -3.79
N SER A 131 -14.80 4.84 -3.16
CA SER A 131 -15.79 4.05 -3.90
C SER A 131 -16.97 4.91 -4.37
N PRO A 132 -17.73 4.47 -5.37
CA PRO A 132 -18.96 5.15 -5.79
C PRO A 132 -19.99 5.29 -4.65
N ALA A 133 -19.97 4.40 -3.67
CA ALA A 133 -20.84 4.45 -2.50
C ALA A 133 -20.33 5.39 -1.39
N GLY A 134 -19.13 5.99 -1.54
CA GLY A 134 -18.53 6.90 -0.57
C GLY A 134 -17.70 6.21 0.53
N ALA A 135 -17.34 4.94 0.36
CA ALA A 135 -16.32 4.31 1.19
C ALA A 135 -14.95 4.86 0.83
N VAL A 136 -14.07 5.04 1.81
CA VAL A 136 -12.80 5.76 1.67
C VAL A 136 -11.68 5.00 2.34
N GLY A 137 -10.46 5.14 1.77
CA GLY A 137 -9.21 4.75 2.38
C GLY A 137 -8.76 3.33 2.00
N PHE A 138 -7.79 2.83 2.74
CA PHE A 138 -7.21 1.50 2.53
C PHE A 138 -8.19 0.39 2.89
N TRP A 139 -9.01 0.59 3.92
CA TRP A 139 -9.99 -0.36 4.41
C TRP A 139 -11.41 -0.04 3.96
N GLN A 140 -11.60 0.99 3.14
CA GLN A 140 -12.90 1.37 2.56
C GLN A 140 -14.01 1.56 3.60
N PHE A 141 -13.72 2.32 4.67
CA PHE A 141 -14.75 2.64 5.64
C PHE A 141 -15.79 3.62 5.09
N MET A 142 -17.06 3.29 5.30
CA MET A 142 -18.14 4.27 5.22
C MET A 142 -18.01 5.26 6.38
N GLU A 143 -18.45 6.51 6.18
CA GLU A 143 -18.31 7.57 7.19
C GLU A 143 -18.90 7.19 8.54
N ALA A 144 -20.13 6.67 8.55
CA ALA A 144 -20.83 6.27 9.78
C ALA A 144 -20.04 5.16 10.52
N THR A 145 -19.59 4.13 9.79
CA THR A 145 -18.81 3.03 10.35
C THR A 145 -17.44 3.52 10.85
N GLY A 146 -16.75 4.37 10.08
CA GLY A 146 -15.48 4.94 10.52
C GLY A 146 -15.61 5.69 11.86
N LYS A 147 -16.63 6.52 12.00
CA LYS A 147 -16.95 7.22 13.26
C LYS A 147 -17.27 6.25 14.40
N GLU A 148 -18.06 5.21 14.14
CA GLU A 148 -18.40 4.17 15.15
C GLU A 148 -17.12 3.50 15.69
N TYR A 149 -16.12 3.27 14.83
CA TYR A 149 -14.85 2.65 15.22
C TYR A 149 -13.75 3.67 15.56
N GLY A 150 -14.11 4.93 15.83
CA GLY A 150 -13.26 5.93 16.45
C GLY A 150 -12.40 6.74 15.48
N LEU A 151 -12.75 6.79 14.20
CA LEU A 151 -12.10 7.69 13.24
C LEU A 151 -12.74 9.08 13.31
N GLU A 152 -11.92 10.10 13.43
CA GLU A 152 -12.36 11.48 13.30
C GLU A 152 -12.62 11.80 11.82
N ILE A 153 -13.84 12.25 11.51
CA ILE A 153 -14.26 12.58 10.15
C ILE A 153 -15.08 13.86 10.20
N ASN A 154 -14.52 14.92 9.64
CA ASN A 154 -15.14 16.23 9.52
C ASN A 154 -14.62 16.96 8.27
N ASN A 155 -14.93 18.24 8.08
CA ASN A 155 -14.53 19.01 6.91
C ASN A 155 -13.02 19.33 6.84
N GLU A 156 -12.31 19.30 7.98
CA GLU A 156 -10.89 19.61 8.04
C GLU A 156 -10.03 18.35 8.10
N VAL A 157 -10.58 17.28 8.71
CA VAL A 157 -9.88 16.02 9.01
C VAL A 157 -10.75 14.85 8.57
N ASP A 158 -10.14 13.88 7.88
CA ASP A 158 -10.78 12.59 7.58
C ASP A 158 -9.76 11.46 7.80
N MET A 159 -9.82 10.85 8.98
CA MET A 159 -8.84 9.82 9.39
C MET A 159 -9.01 8.49 8.65
N ARG A 160 -10.02 8.34 7.77
CA ARG A 160 -10.09 7.21 6.83
C ARG A 160 -8.95 7.24 5.80
N TYR A 161 -8.27 8.37 5.63
CA TYR A 161 -7.06 8.50 4.81
C TYR A 161 -5.75 8.26 5.58
N ASN A 162 -5.82 8.02 6.90
CA ASN A 162 -4.66 7.71 7.72
C ASN A 162 -4.56 6.19 7.89
N VAL A 163 -3.62 5.56 7.18
CA VAL A 163 -3.53 4.10 7.10
C VAL A 163 -3.35 3.42 8.47
N GLU A 164 -2.60 4.04 9.37
CA GLU A 164 -2.37 3.51 10.72
C GLU A 164 -3.66 3.51 11.54
N LEU A 165 -4.32 4.65 11.63
CA LEU A 165 -5.57 4.80 12.41
C LEU A 165 -6.73 4.02 11.79
N GLU A 166 -6.79 3.98 10.46
CA GLU A 166 -7.78 3.20 9.74
C GLU A 166 -7.58 1.70 9.98
N THR A 167 -6.33 1.21 10.01
CA THR A 167 -6.01 -0.18 10.35
C THR A 167 -6.40 -0.51 11.79
N GLU A 168 -6.17 0.39 12.74
CA GLU A 168 -6.63 0.20 14.12
C GLU A 168 -8.17 0.14 14.22
N ALA A 169 -8.88 0.97 13.46
CA ALA A 169 -10.35 0.93 13.37
C ALA A 169 -10.85 -0.40 12.79
N ALA A 170 -10.18 -0.90 11.74
CA ALA A 170 -10.46 -2.22 11.17
C ALA A 170 -10.25 -3.35 12.19
N CYS A 171 -9.15 -3.31 12.94
CA CYS A 171 -8.90 -4.27 14.01
C CYS A 171 -10.03 -4.28 15.06
N ARG A 172 -10.50 -3.10 15.50
CA ARG A 172 -11.63 -3.00 16.44
C ARG A 172 -12.91 -3.60 15.86
N TYR A 173 -13.18 -3.39 14.57
CA TYR A 173 -14.29 -4.03 13.86
C TYR A 173 -14.15 -5.56 13.87
N PHE A 174 -12.98 -6.07 13.52
CA PHE A 174 -12.74 -7.52 13.45
C PHE A 174 -12.89 -8.19 14.80
N LEU A 175 -12.39 -7.60 15.89
CA LEU A 175 -12.56 -8.13 17.23
C LEU A 175 -14.04 -8.18 17.64
N LYS A 176 -14.79 -7.09 17.43
CA LYS A 176 -16.23 -7.04 17.73
C LYS A 176 -17.02 -8.09 16.92
N SER A 177 -16.64 -8.32 15.67
CA SER A 177 -17.24 -9.35 14.82
C SER A 177 -16.83 -10.76 15.24
N TYR A 178 -15.59 -10.94 15.71
CA TYR A 178 -15.11 -12.23 16.21
C TYR A 178 -15.84 -12.67 17.48
N ASP A 179 -16.19 -11.73 18.35
CA ASP A 179 -17.03 -12.02 19.54
C ASP A 179 -18.41 -12.61 19.17
N ILE A 180 -18.90 -12.33 17.94
CA ILE A 180 -20.18 -12.81 17.45
C ILE A 180 -20.04 -14.17 16.76
N TYR A 181 -19.02 -14.32 15.90
CA TYR A 181 -18.92 -15.47 14.99
C TYR A 181 -17.95 -16.54 15.44
N HIS A 182 -16.93 -16.20 16.23
CA HIS A 182 -15.81 -17.08 16.61
C HIS A 182 -15.18 -17.79 15.40
N ASN A 183 -15.25 -17.15 14.23
CA ASN A 183 -14.77 -17.68 12.95
C ASN A 183 -14.27 -16.53 12.08
N TRP A 184 -13.00 -16.57 11.67
CA TRP A 184 -12.34 -15.50 10.96
C TRP A 184 -12.85 -15.31 9.53
N THR A 185 -13.28 -16.38 8.86
CA THR A 185 -13.89 -16.31 7.52
C THR A 185 -15.20 -15.54 7.57
N LEU A 186 -16.04 -15.80 8.58
CA LEU A 186 -17.28 -15.04 8.80
C LEU A 186 -17.00 -13.59 9.22
N VAL A 187 -15.95 -13.35 10.01
CA VAL A 187 -15.50 -11.98 10.34
C VAL A 187 -15.15 -11.21 9.07
N ALA A 188 -14.33 -11.79 8.20
CA ALA A 188 -13.97 -11.16 6.93
C ALA A 188 -15.19 -10.93 6.03
N ALA A 189 -16.09 -11.91 5.91
CA ALA A 189 -17.34 -11.77 5.16
C ALA A 189 -18.25 -10.66 5.71
N SER A 190 -18.28 -10.50 7.05
CA SER A 190 -19.08 -9.46 7.71
C SER A 190 -18.57 -8.05 7.42
N PHE A 191 -17.27 -7.89 7.16
CA PHE A 191 -16.69 -6.58 6.81
C PHE A 191 -17.25 -6.04 5.49
N ASN A 192 -17.44 -6.92 4.50
CA ASN A 192 -18.07 -6.57 3.22
C ASN A 192 -19.58 -6.41 3.32
N SER A 193 -20.27 -7.37 3.97
CA SER A 193 -21.74 -7.43 3.94
C SER A 193 -22.42 -6.70 5.09
N GLY A 194 -21.69 -6.35 6.12
CA GLY A 194 -22.22 -5.89 7.41
C GLY A 194 -22.63 -7.05 8.32
N THR A 195 -22.28 -6.94 9.62
CA THR A 195 -22.53 -7.98 10.64
C THR A 195 -24.00 -8.38 10.73
N ASN A 196 -24.91 -7.40 10.76
CA ASN A 196 -26.36 -7.69 10.89
C ASN A 196 -26.91 -8.48 9.70
N ARG A 197 -26.47 -8.13 8.48
CA ARG A 197 -26.92 -8.77 7.24
C ARG A 197 -26.39 -10.21 7.15
N LEU A 198 -25.13 -10.43 7.48
CA LEU A 198 -24.55 -11.76 7.47
C LEU A 198 -25.21 -12.68 8.50
N SER A 199 -25.42 -12.19 9.74
CA SER A 199 -26.11 -12.92 10.79
C SER A 199 -27.54 -13.30 10.41
N LYS A 200 -28.23 -12.40 9.69
CA LYS A 200 -29.57 -12.69 9.16
C LYS A 200 -29.53 -13.84 8.15
N PHE A 201 -28.59 -13.82 7.20
CA PHE A 201 -28.45 -14.87 6.20
C PHE A 201 -28.11 -16.24 6.82
N LEU A 202 -27.16 -16.30 7.77
CA LEU A 202 -26.84 -17.52 8.49
C LEU A 202 -28.07 -18.13 9.17
N LYS A 203 -28.89 -17.29 9.82
CA LYS A 203 -30.13 -17.73 10.49
C LYS A 203 -31.21 -18.18 9.51
N GLU A 204 -31.47 -17.43 8.44
CA GLU A 204 -32.51 -17.73 7.45
C GLU A 204 -32.21 -19.00 6.65
N GLN A 205 -30.94 -19.19 6.27
CA GLN A 205 -30.48 -20.34 5.51
C GLN A 205 -30.14 -21.55 6.40
N LYS A 206 -30.13 -21.37 7.74
CA LYS A 206 -29.85 -22.41 8.74
C LYS A 206 -28.49 -23.09 8.55
N VAL A 207 -27.47 -22.28 8.22
CA VAL A 207 -26.08 -22.72 8.02
C VAL A 207 -25.14 -21.99 8.98
N HIS A 208 -23.95 -22.54 9.20
CA HIS A 208 -22.95 -22.00 10.13
C HIS A 208 -21.62 -21.66 9.45
N SER A 209 -21.48 -21.97 8.18
CA SER A 209 -20.28 -21.72 7.39
C SER A 209 -20.56 -20.71 6.29
N TYR A 210 -19.60 -19.82 6.01
CA TYR A 210 -19.62 -18.94 4.84
C TYR A 210 -19.77 -19.73 3.53
N TYR A 211 -19.13 -20.87 3.44
CA TYR A 211 -19.08 -21.70 2.23
C TYR A 211 -20.41 -22.37 1.87
N ASP A 212 -21.34 -22.41 2.81
CA ASP A 212 -22.71 -22.95 2.62
C ASP A 212 -23.75 -21.84 2.37
N LEU A 213 -23.35 -20.56 2.44
CA LEU A 213 -24.25 -19.43 2.23
C LEU A 213 -24.50 -19.16 0.75
N LEU A 214 -25.74 -18.93 0.39
CA LEU A 214 -26.13 -18.30 -0.86
C LEU A 214 -26.17 -16.78 -0.65
N LEU A 215 -25.26 -16.06 -1.26
CA LEU A 215 -25.09 -14.62 -1.12
C LEU A 215 -25.22 -13.91 -2.48
N SER A 216 -25.12 -12.60 -2.51
CA SER A 216 -24.93 -11.87 -3.77
C SER A 216 -23.55 -12.18 -4.38
N ASP A 217 -23.44 -12.10 -5.71
CA ASP A 217 -22.18 -12.43 -6.43
C ASP A 217 -20.96 -11.68 -5.84
N GLU A 218 -21.10 -10.42 -5.47
CA GLU A 218 -20.03 -9.64 -4.86
C GLU A 218 -19.58 -10.23 -3.52
N THR A 219 -20.52 -10.52 -2.61
CA THR A 219 -20.19 -11.06 -1.28
C THR A 219 -19.71 -12.51 -1.37
N GLU A 220 -20.24 -13.32 -2.30
CA GLU A 220 -19.77 -14.69 -2.55
C GLU A 220 -18.35 -14.76 -3.10
N ARG A 221 -17.91 -13.73 -3.83
CA ARG A 221 -16.56 -13.64 -4.39
C ARG A 221 -15.54 -13.10 -3.40
N TYR A 222 -16.00 -12.43 -2.35
CA TYR A 222 -15.15 -11.60 -1.50
C TYR A 222 -14.03 -12.39 -0.82
N ILE A 223 -14.34 -13.49 -0.15
CA ILE A 223 -13.33 -14.34 0.52
C ILE A 223 -12.38 -14.96 -0.51
N PHE A 224 -12.89 -15.41 -1.65
CA PHE A 224 -12.05 -16.00 -2.70
C PHE A 224 -11.10 -14.97 -3.31
N ARG A 225 -11.51 -13.70 -3.41
CA ARG A 225 -10.64 -12.60 -3.84
C ARG A 225 -9.52 -12.35 -2.83
N ILE A 226 -9.82 -12.34 -1.54
CA ILE A 226 -8.81 -12.23 -0.47
C ILE A 226 -7.81 -13.39 -0.56
N LEU A 227 -8.30 -14.61 -0.71
CA LEU A 227 -7.48 -15.81 -0.87
C LEU A 227 -6.60 -15.75 -2.13
N ALA A 228 -7.13 -15.28 -3.25
CA ALA A 228 -6.36 -15.10 -4.49
C ALA A 228 -5.21 -14.10 -4.30
N PHE A 229 -5.47 -12.97 -3.65
CA PHE A 229 -4.39 -12.02 -3.30
C PHE A 229 -3.37 -12.63 -2.35
N LYS A 230 -3.81 -13.35 -1.31
CA LYS A 230 -2.90 -14.07 -0.42
C LYS A 230 -2.01 -15.01 -1.20
N THR A 231 -2.59 -15.88 -2.01
CA THR A 231 -1.89 -16.91 -2.75
C THR A 231 -0.85 -16.33 -3.71
N ILE A 232 -1.24 -15.29 -4.48
CA ILE A 232 -0.36 -14.71 -5.49
C ILE A 232 0.70 -13.80 -4.86
N LEU A 233 0.34 -12.97 -3.87
CA LEU A 233 1.30 -12.04 -3.25
C LEU A 233 2.27 -12.75 -2.28
N SER A 234 1.96 -13.97 -1.80
CA SER A 234 2.89 -14.77 -1.00
C SER A 234 4.04 -15.34 -1.82
N ASP A 235 3.83 -15.63 -3.11
CA ASP A 235 4.85 -16.13 -4.03
C ASP A 235 4.51 -15.68 -5.48
N PRO A 236 4.73 -14.40 -5.81
CA PRO A 236 4.35 -13.85 -7.11
C PRO A 236 5.06 -14.53 -8.29
N GLU A 237 6.31 -14.95 -8.08
CA GLU A 237 7.14 -15.56 -9.14
C GLU A 237 6.56 -16.90 -9.60
N LYS A 238 5.97 -17.69 -8.69
CA LYS A 238 5.26 -18.92 -9.01
C LYS A 238 4.13 -18.70 -10.02
N TYR A 239 3.54 -17.50 -10.01
CA TYR A 239 2.43 -17.11 -10.89
C TYR A 239 2.88 -16.25 -12.06
N GLY A 240 4.18 -16.24 -12.38
CA GLY A 240 4.75 -15.53 -13.53
C GLY A 240 4.87 -14.02 -13.34
N ILE A 241 4.81 -13.51 -12.12
CA ILE A 241 4.88 -12.08 -11.81
C ILE A 241 6.25 -11.78 -11.20
N TYR A 242 7.11 -11.17 -12.00
CA TYR A 242 8.49 -10.86 -11.63
C TYR A 242 8.64 -9.36 -11.38
N VAL A 243 8.88 -8.99 -10.13
CA VAL A 243 9.21 -7.61 -9.72
C VAL A 243 10.57 -7.61 -9.05
N SER A 244 11.53 -6.88 -9.63
CA SER A 244 12.83 -6.73 -8.98
C SER A 244 12.69 -5.97 -7.67
N LYS A 245 13.38 -6.41 -6.61
CA LYS A 245 13.40 -5.73 -5.30
C LYS A 245 13.79 -4.25 -5.39
N SER A 246 14.66 -3.89 -6.32
CA SER A 246 15.05 -2.50 -6.57
C SER A 246 13.93 -1.62 -7.16
N LEU A 247 12.86 -2.25 -7.68
CA LEU A 247 11.69 -1.59 -8.25
C LEU A 247 10.46 -1.65 -7.32
N GLU A 248 10.57 -2.28 -6.17
CA GLU A 248 9.54 -2.25 -5.13
C GLU A 248 9.43 -0.84 -4.53
N TYR A 249 8.24 -0.45 -4.14
CA TYR A 249 8.04 0.84 -3.47
C TYR A 249 8.50 0.74 -2.03
N GLN A 250 9.57 1.45 -1.69
CA GLN A 250 10.10 1.44 -0.34
C GLN A 250 9.14 2.11 0.65
N PRO A 251 9.11 1.70 1.92
CA PRO A 251 8.41 2.41 2.99
C PRO A 251 8.82 3.88 3.03
N PHE A 252 7.89 4.74 3.37
CA PHE A 252 8.17 6.16 3.54
C PHE A 252 8.97 6.43 4.81
N THR A 253 9.94 7.32 4.71
CA THR A 253 10.69 7.84 5.85
C THR A 253 10.21 9.26 6.18
N TYR A 254 9.96 9.51 7.46
CA TYR A 254 9.45 10.80 7.92
C TYR A 254 9.78 11.05 9.39
N ASN A 255 9.83 12.33 9.77
CA ASN A 255 9.79 12.77 11.16
C ASN A 255 8.34 13.10 11.54
N ILE A 256 8.01 12.96 12.82
CA ILE A 256 6.70 13.36 13.37
C ILE A 256 6.84 14.72 14.03
N VAL A 257 5.94 15.63 13.67
CA VAL A 257 5.78 16.93 14.32
C VAL A 257 4.40 16.98 14.96
N THR A 258 4.37 17.13 16.29
CA THR A 258 3.11 17.30 17.03
C THR A 258 2.62 18.74 16.88
N VAL A 259 1.38 18.90 16.47
CA VAL A 259 0.70 20.19 16.35
C VAL A 259 -0.46 20.24 17.33
N ASP A 260 -0.35 21.14 18.31
CA ASP A 260 -1.32 21.38 19.41
C ASP A 260 -2.00 22.74 19.32
N LYS A 261 -1.68 23.53 18.28
CA LYS A 261 -2.26 24.86 18.01
C LYS A 261 -2.80 24.91 16.59
N SER A 262 -3.86 25.68 16.42
CA SER A 262 -4.50 25.90 15.11
C SER A 262 -3.48 26.33 14.04
N VAL A 263 -3.59 25.75 12.85
CA VAL A 263 -2.76 26.05 11.68
C VAL A 263 -3.60 26.83 10.69
N SER A 264 -3.24 28.10 10.47
CA SER A 264 -3.95 28.98 9.53
C SER A 264 -3.71 28.60 8.06
N SER A 265 -2.51 28.08 7.76
CA SER A 265 -2.11 27.74 6.41
C SER A 265 -1.16 26.53 6.42
N TRP A 266 -1.61 25.41 5.83
CA TRP A 266 -0.74 24.25 5.64
C TRP A 266 0.36 24.50 4.61
N ALA A 267 0.19 25.46 3.71
CA ALA A 267 1.22 25.86 2.75
C ALA A 267 2.40 26.52 3.48
N ASP A 268 2.11 27.48 4.39
CA ASP A 268 3.14 28.14 5.19
C ASP A 268 3.81 27.18 6.17
N PHE A 269 3.01 26.26 6.76
CA PHE A 269 3.53 25.20 7.59
C PHE A 269 4.52 24.29 6.83
N ALA A 270 4.16 23.87 5.61
CA ALA A 270 5.03 23.06 4.76
C ALA A 270 6.34 23.79 4.44
N LEU A 271 6.26 25.04 4.00
CA LEU A 271 7.44 25.90 3.72
C LEU A 271 8.36 26.04 4.92
N LYS A 272 7.79 26.25 6.12
CA LYS A 272 8.56 26.32 7.38
C LYS A 272 9.34 25.04 7.67
N HIS A 273 8.84 23.88 7.19
CA HIS A 273 9.50 22.58 7.36
C HIS A 273 10.33 22.17 6.11
N GLY A 274 10.58 23.07 5.16
CA GLY A 274 11.42 22.82 3.99
C GLY A 274 10.81 21.88 2.95
N ILE A 275 9.47 21.72 2.93
CA ILE A 275 8.76 20.83 2.00
C ILE A 275 7.65 21.57 1.24
N THR A 276 7.21 21.02 0.12
CA THR A 276 6.06 21.57 -0.61
C THR A 276 4.73 21.19 0.07
N TYR A 277 3.71 22.04 -0.13
CA TYR A 277 2.33 21.73 0.26
C TYR A 277 1.83 20.39 -0.30
N LYS A 278 2.19 20.09 -1.56
CA LYS A 278 1.86 18.81 -2.20
C LYS A 278 2.45 17.63 -1.43
N LEU A 279 3.71 17.72 -1.06
CA LEU A 279 4.42 16.65 -0.33
C LEU A 279 3.84 16.48 1.08
N LEU A 280 3.54 17.58 1.79
CA LEU A 280 2.83 17.53 3.07
C LEU A 280 1.51 16.77 2.95
N LYS A 281 0.71 17.04 1.91
CA LYS A 281 -0.59 16.36 1.68
C LYS A 281 -0.45 14.90 1.28
N ILE A 282 0.61 14.53 0.57
CA ILE A 282 0.89 13.12 0.24
C ILE A 282 1.18 12.31 1.51
N PHE A 283 1.94 12.87 2.45
CA PHE A 283 2.28 12.20 3.72
C PHE A 283 1.17 12.29 4.77
N ASN A 284 0.28 13.27 4.65
CA ASN A 284 -0.85 13.51 5.53
C ASN A 284 -2.15 13.68 4.73
N PRO A 285 -2.60 12.66 3.97
CA PRO A 285 -3.76 12.77 3.08
C PRO A 285 -5.07 12.97 3.85
N TRP A 286 -5.09 12.70 5.15
CA TRP A 286 -6.20 12.92 6.06
C TRP A 286 -6.46 14.41 6.38
N LEU A 287 -5.52 15.31 6.08
CA LEU A 287 -5.73 16.77 6.13
C LEU A 287 -6.56 17.19 4.93
N ARG A 288 -7.85 17.50 5.11
CA ARG A 288 -8.78 17.79 4.01
C ARG A 288 -8.92 19.27 3.67
N SER A 289 -8.67 20.17 4.63
CA SER A 289 -8.71 21.62 4.48
C SER A 289 -7.33 22.24 4.18
N LYS A 290 -7.30 23.56 3.88
CA LYS A 290 -6.09 24.36 3.76
C LYS A 290 -5.56 24.83 5.12
N SER A 291 -6.36 24.69 6.17
CA SER A 291 -6.10 25.07 7.57
C SER A 291 -6.58 23.97 8.49
N LEU A 292 -6.28 24.07 9.78
CA LEU A 292 -6.80 23.20 10.83
C LEU A 292 -7.07 24.03 12.07
N LYS A 293 -8.29 23.94 12.58
CA LYS A 293 -8.68 24.52 13.87
C LYS A 293 -8.51 23.45 14.96
N ILE A 294 -7.66 23.74 15.92
CA ILE A 294 -7.41 22.85 17.07
C ILE A 294 -8.03 23.49 18.29
N THR A 295 -8.82 22.72 19.04
CA THR A 295 -9.38 23.13 20.33
C THR A 295 -8.50 22.65 21.46
N ASP A 296 -8.65 23.26 22.64
CA ASP A 296 -7.83 22.94 23.82
C ASP A 296 -7.86 21.44 24.13
N GLY A 297 -6.66 20.88 24.33
CA GLY A 297 -6.47 19.46 24.64
C GLY A 297 -6.40 18.53 23.43
N GLN A 298 -6.60 19.03 22.19
CA GLN A 298 -6.38 18.26 20.96
C GLN A 298 -4.95 18.44 20.44
N SER A 299 -4.41 17.39 19.82
CA SER A 299 -3.15 17.45 19.09
C SER A 299 -3.15 16.45 17.94
N TYR A 300 -2.37 16.75 16.92
CA TYR A 300 -2.22 15.90 15.73
C TYR A 300 -0.76 15.67 15.41
N GLU A 301 -0.44 14.47 14.99
CA GLU A 301 0.88 14.08 14.51
C GLU A 301 0.98 14.27 13.00
N ILE A 302 1.84 15.19 12.59
CA ILE A 302 2.08 15.52 11.19
C ILE A 302 3.35 14.83 10.73
N LYS A 303 3.25 14.01 9.68
CA LYS A 303 4.39 13.36 9.05
C LYS A 303 5.09 14.35 8.12
N ILE A 304 6.35 14.63 8.41
CA ILE A 304 7.23 15.46 7.57
C ILE A 304 8.24 14.53 6.91
N PRO A 305 8.19 14.38 5.57
CA PRO A 305 9.11 13.50 4.85
C PRO A 305 10.57 13.89 5.09
N THR A 306 11.43 12.87 5.14
CA THR A 306 12.89 13.01 5.18
C THR A 306 13.48 12.58 3.85
N GLU A 307 14.79 12.80 3.63
CA GLU A 307 15.45 12.34 2.40
C GLU A 307 15.11 10.86 2.07
N PRO A 308 14.99 10.51 0.80
CA PRO A 308 15.34 11.24 -0.44
C PRO A 308 14.22 12.10 -1.05
N PHE A 309 13.16 12.43 -0.30
CA PHE A 309 12.00 13.18 -0.81
C PHE A 309 12.22 14.70 -0.79
N ASP A 310 13.35 15.15 -0.29
CA ASP A 310 13.74 16.56 -0.28
C ASP A 310 14.37 16.97 -1.64
N LEU A 311 13.60 16.76 -2.72
CA LEU A 311 13.97 17.20 -4.07
C LEU A 311 13.54 18.63 -4.36
N THR A 312 12.99 19.34 -3.37
CA THR A 312 12.22 20.55 -3.64
C THR A 312 13.06 21.78 -3.81
N ALA A 313 14.17 21.93 -3.09
CA ALA A 313 14.97 23.15 -3.16
C ALA A 313 15.73 23.24 -4.50
N ASP A 314 16.40 22.16 -4.92
CA ASP A 314 17.21 22.16 -6.14
C ASP A 314 16.34 22.16 -7.41
N TYR A 315 15.27 21.35 -7.45
CA TYR A 315 14.36 21.27 -8.59
C TYR A 315 13.59 22.58 -8.82
N CYS A 316 13.14 23.24 -7.76
CA CYS A 316 12.47 24.54 -7.88
C CYS A 316 13.45 25.64 -8.35
N ASN A 317 14.69 25.62 -7.88
CA ASN A 317 15.72 26.56 -8.32
C ASN A 317 16.11 26.36 -9.79
N GLU A 318 16.20 25.12 -10.26
CA GLU A 318 16.51 24.81 -11.67
C GLU A 318 15.30 25.12 -12.58
N ALA A 319 14.08 24.79 -12.17
CA ALA A 319 12.88 24.98 -12.98
C ALA A 319 12.45 26.44 -13.11
N THR A 320 12.81 27.29 -12.15
CA THR A 320 12.42 28.71 -12.13
C THR A 320 13.53 29.67 -12.55
N GLY A 321 14.72 29.17 -12.91
CA GLY A 321 15.85 30.02 -13.28
C GLY A 321 16.28 31.02 -12.19
N GLY A 322 15.98 30.72 -10.92
CA GLY A 322 16.33 31.57 -9.79
C GLY A 322 15.36 32.71 -9.49
N ASP A 323 14.40 32.94 -10.35
CA ASP A 323 13.32 33.90 -10.06
C ASP A 323 12.10 33.18 -9.50
N ILE A 324 11.93 33.22 -8.19
CA ILE A 324 10.62 32.97 -7.59
C ILE A 324 9.69 34.03 -8.19
N LEU A 325 8.72 33.56 -8.99
CA LEU A 325 7.64 34.42 -9.47
C LEU A 325 6.99 35.04 -8.22
N ASN A 326 7.30 36.29 -7.96
CA ASN A 326 6.55 37.13 -7.04
C ASN A 326 5.14 37.24 -7.59
N PHE A 327 4.26 36.36 -7.19
CA PHE A 327 2.81 36.49 -7.34
C PHE A 327 2.32 37.56 -6.34
N GLU A 328 2.90 38.75 -6.37
CA GLU A 328 2.27 39.91 -5.78
C GLU A 328 1.16 40.34 -6.73
N ASN A 329 -0.06 40.02 -6.34
CA ASN A 329 -1.34 40.72 -6.51
C ASN A 329 -1.75 41.37 -7.85
N ASP A 330 -0.90 41.58 -8.85
CA ASP A 330 -1.25 42.39 -10.00
C ASP A 330 -1.91 41.64 -11.18
N SER A 331 -1.86 40.34 -11.22
CA SER A 331 -2.37 39.58 -12.38
C SER A 331 -3.77 39.01 -12.19
N ILE A 332 -4.21 38.80 -10.95
CA ILE A 332 -5.54 38.27 -10.64
C ILE A 332 -6.57 39.41 -10.69
N ILE A 333 -6.22 40.59 -10.17
CA ILE A 333 -7.09 41.76 -10.18
C ILE A 333 -7.38 42.22 -11.63
N LYS A 334 -6.40 42.18 -12.55
CA LYS A 334 -6.60 42.51 -13.98
C LYS A 334 -7.41 41.46 -14.76
N LEU A 335 -7.60 40.28 -14.26
CA LEU A 335 -8.46 39.24 -14.86
C LEU A 335 -9.90 39.35 -14.36
N GLU A 336 -10.10 39.74 -13.11
CA GLU A 336 -11.43 40.03 -12.55
C GLU A 336 -12.05 41.29 -13.18
N ASP A 337 -11.30 42.38 -13.29
CA ASP A 337 -11.75 43.63 -13.97
C ASP A 337 -12.10 43.38 -15.46
N LYS A 338 -11.38 42.48 -16.16
CA LYS A 338 -11.70 42.13 -17.56
C LYS A 338 -12.87 41.17 -17.72
N LEU A 339 -13.30 40.51 -16.68
CA LEU A 339 -14.46 39.62 -16.68
C LEU A 339 -15.73 40.39 -16.32
N GLU A 340 -15.64 41.41 -15.46
CA GLU A 340 -16.77 42.28 -15.14
C GLU A 340 -17.12 43.18 -16.34
N ASP A 341 -16.15 43.78 -17.06
CA ASP A 341 -16.38 44.56 -18.28
C ASP A 341 -16.99 43.78 -19.46
N LYS A 342 -16.96 42.44 -19.42
CA LYS A 342 -17.58 41.57 -20.45
C LYS A 342 -18.98 41.08 -20.11
N LEU A 343 -19.47 41.39 -18.93
CA LEU A 343 -20.82 41.02 -18.49
C LEU A 343 -21.79 42.19 -18.49
N GLU A 344 -21.30 43.41 -18.81
CA GLU A 344 -22.14 44.63 -18.96
C GLU A 344 -22.40 45.06 -20.41
N ASP A 345 -21.89 44.34 -21.43
CA ASP A 345 -22.27 44.46 -22.85
C ASP A 345 -23.09 43.22 -23.27
#